data_8e6a2d375e10d6822765c85fcdd1d599
#
_entry.id   8e6a2d375e10d6822765c85fcdd1d599
#
_cell.length_a   1.000
_cell.length_b   1.000
_cell.length_c   1.000
_cell.angle_alpha   90.00
_cell.angle_beta   90.00
_cell.angle_gamma   90.00
#
_symmetry.space_group_name_H-M   'P 1'
#
loop_
_entity.id
_entity.type
_entity.pdbx_description
1 polymer ?
#
loop_
_entity_poly.entity_id
_entity_poly.type
_entity_poly.pdbx_seq_one_letter_code
_entity_poly.pdbx_strand_id
1 'polypeptide(L)'
;MKRLLITICGRAGSKGFKNKNLKNFCGKPLVYYSLSAAELFIKKHSELEIDVALNTDSEDLARLVAAEYPEVIYLPRGAELGGDRVPKVEVYKDSFARMETRTGKQYDAMIDLDITSPLRTEQDIENAFAKAQEREDLQIIFSVCEARRNPWFNMFKIVGDHAEMVIESQFTGRQQAPEVYDVNASIYVIRRAFLVDNPDPILWHSKFGVSVMMDTGIIDIDSEHDYLLMEAIAQHLYAHYPEFNACLLYTSPSPRDAHES
;
A
#
# COMPACT_ATOMS: atom_id res chain seq x y z
N MET A 1 11.44 -13.14 -11.43
CA MET A 1 10.22 -12.48 -11.97
C MET A 1 10.63 -11.60 -13.14
N LYS A 2 9.83 -11.56 -14.20
CA LYS A 2 10.09 -10.74 -15.41
C LYS A 2 8.95 -9.76 -15.71
N ARG A 3 7.72 -10.13 -15.34
CA ARG A 3 6.52 -9.33 -15.59
C ARG A 3 5.79 -9.05 -14.28
N LEU A 4 5.55 -7.79 -14.00
CA LEU A 4 4.88 -7.34 -12.80
C LEU A 4 3.64 -6.51 -13.15
N LEU A 5 2.62 -6.63 -12.32
CA LEU A 5 1.50 -5.71 -12.29
C LEU A 5 1.60 -4.85 -11.02
N ILE A 6 1.70 -3.54 -11.15
CA ILE A 6 1.49 -2.64 -10.02
C ILE A 6 0.03 -2.22 -9.99
N THR A 7 -0.62 -2.36 -8.83
CA THR A 7 -2.00 -1.92 -8.64
C THR A 7 -2.09 -0.80 -7.62
N ILE A 8 -2.99 0.14 -7.89
CA ILE A 8 -3.41 1.19 -6.97
C ILE A 8 -4.91 1.07 -6.84
N CYS A 9 -5.38 0.76 -5.63
CA CYS A 9 -6.77 0.45 -5.37
C CYS A 9 -7.42 1.53 -4.50
N GLY A 10 -8.39 2.27 -5.04
CA GLY A 10 -9.10 3.31 -4.31
C GLY A 10 -10.60 3.22 -4.52
N ARG A 11 -11.40 3.05 -3.45
CA ARG A 11 -12.86 3.09 -3.57
C ARG A 11 -13.40 4.50 -3.36
N ALA A 12 -14.53 4.82 -4.00
CA ALA A 12 -15.37 5.93 -3.61
C ALA A 12 -16.02 5.64 -2.24
N GLY A 13 -16.47 6.64 -1.52
CA GLY A 13 -17.35 6.43 -0.38
C GLY A 13 -16.69 5.93 0.90
N SER A 14 -15.48 6.39 1.21
CA SER A 14 -14.87 6.18 2.54
C SER A 14 -15.73 6.76 3.65
N LYS A 15 -16.16 5.93 4.63
CA LYS A 15 -17.06 6.35 5.71
C LYS A 15 -16.37 7.23 6.75
N GLY A 16 -15.13 6.94 7.10
CA GLY A 16 -14.36 7.66 8.13
C GLY A 16 -13.87 9.03 7.67
N PHE A 17 -13.39 9.12 6.42
CA PHE A 17 -12.88 10.37 5.85
C PHE A 17 -13.36 10.49 4.40
N LYS A 18 -14.38 11.32 4.18
CA LYS A 18 -15.07 11.44 2.88
C LYS A 18 -14.13 11.89 1.79
N ASN A 19 -14.15 11.16 0.65
CA ASN A 19 -13.33 11.44 -0.53
C ASN A 19 -11.82 11.46 -0.24
N LYS A 20 -11.33 10.67 0.74
CA LYS A 20 -9.93 10.70 1.16
C LYS A 20 -8.94 10.53 0.00
N ASN A 21 -9.25 9.66 -0.97
CA ASN A 21 -8.39 9.39 -2.12
C ASN A 21 -8.24 10.56 -3.10
N LEU A 22 -9.13 11.57 -3.00
CA LEU A 22 -9.11 12.81 -3.81
C LEU A 22 -8.52 14.00 -3.05
N LYS A 23 -8.13 13.81 -1.77
CA LYS A 23 -7.56 14.90 -0.97
C LYS A 23 -6.15 15.25 -1.44
N ASN A 24 -5.81 16.53 -1.28
CA ASN A 24 -4.44 16.99 -1.45
C ASN A 24 -3.67 16.76 -0.15
N PHE A 25 -2.61 16.01 -0.21
CA PHE A 25 -1.67 15.76 0.87
C PHE A 25 -0.40 16.56 0.61
N CYS A 26 0.02 17.41 1.53
CA CYS A 26 1.16 18.31 1.35
C CYS A 26 1.16 19.04 -0.02
N GLY A 27 -0.03 19.49 -0.47
CA GLY A 27 -0.21 20.26 -1.69
C GLY A 27 -0.34 19.47 -2.98
N LYS A 28 -0.29 18.12 -2.96
CA LYS A 28 -0.46 17.24 -4.12
C LYS A 28 -1.56 16.21 -3.88
N PRO A 29 -2.28 15.74 -4.92
CA PRO A 29 -3.25 14.68 -4.78
C PRO A 29 -2.64 13.43 -4.11
N LEU A 30 -3.32 12.89 -3.10
CA LEU A 30 -2.83 11.79 -2.29
C LEU A 30 -2.39 10.57 -3.12
N VAL A 31 -3.14 10.24 -4.17
CA VAL A 31 -2.83 9.12 -5.07
C VAL A 31 -1.51 9.30 -5.82
N TYR A 32 -1.06 10.53 -6.04
CA TYR A 32 0.18 10.80 -6.78
C TYR A 32 1.43 10.32 -6.03
N TYR A 33 1.39 10.23 -4.71
CA TYR A 33 2.51 9.67 -3.93
C TYR A 33 2.72 8.18 -4.22
N SER A 34 1.64 7.41 -4.37
CA SER A 34 1.73 6.00 -4.75
C SER A 34 2.19 5.83 -6.20
N LEU A 35 1.70 6.68 -7.11
CA LEU A 35 2.10 6.66 -8.53
C LEU A 35 3.55 7.07 -8.71
N SER A 36 4.00 8.11 -8.03
CA SER A 36 5.38 8.57 -8.07
C SER A 36 6.36 7.51 -7.54
N ALA A 37 6.03 6.84 -6.44
CA ALA A 37 6.84 5.74 -5.92
C ALA A 37 6.90 4.57 -6.92
N ALA A 38 5.78 4.24 -7.57
CA ALA A 38 5.72 3.24 -8.63
C ALA A 38 6.61 3.63 -9.83
N GLU A 39 6.53 4.89 -10.28
CA GLU A 39 7.33 5.40 -11.40
C GLU A 39 8.84 5.33 -11.10
N LEU A 40 9.26 5.68 -9.90
CA LEU A 40 10.65 5.56 -9.46
C LEU A 40 11.13 4.11 -9.48
N PHE A 41 10.32 3.19 -8.98
CA PHE A 41 10.61 1.75 -9.01
C PHE A 41 10.71 1.24 -10.46
N ILE A 42 9.77 1.62 -11.34
CA ILE A 42 9.77 1.24 -12.76
C ILE A 42 11.04 1.73 -13.48
N LYS A 43 11.45 2.98 -13.24
CA LYS A 43 12.66 3.55 -13.84
C LYS A 43 13.93 2.79 -13.45
N LYS A 44 13.97 2.24 -12.25
CA LYS A 44 15.10 1.48 -11.73
C LYS A 44 15.16 0.06 -12.31
N HIS A 45 14.02 -0.48 -12.71
CA HIS A 45 13.86 -1.83 -13.23
C HIS A 45 13.50 -1.87 -14.72
N SER A 46 14.32 -1.23 -15.55
CA SER A 46 14.12 -1.22 -17.01
C SER A 46 14.20 -2.61 -17.66
N GLU A 47 14.73 -3.60 -16.96
CA GLU A 47 14.79 -5.01 -17.38
C GLU A 47 13.47 -5.77 -17.14
N LEU A 48 12.56 -5.21 -16.37
CA LEU A 48 11.25 -5.79 -16.08
C LEU A 48 10.17 -5.20 -16.97
N GLU A 49 9.22 -6.03 -17.34
CA GLU A 49 7.99 -5.59 -18.00
C GLU A 49 6.93 -5.29 -16.94
N ILE A 50 6.63 -4.01 -16.70
CA ILE A 50 5.74 -3.56 -15.62
C ILE A 50 4.58 -2.78 -16.20
N ASP A 51 3.35 -3.20 -15.89
CA ASP A 51 2.14 -2.44 -16.16
C ASP A 51 1.56 -1.89 -14.85
N VAL A 52 0.94 -0.72 -14.91
CA VAL A 52 0.29 -0.08 -13.76
C VAL A 52 -1.21 0.02 -13.99
N ALA A 53 -2.00 -0.37 -13.00
CA ALA A 53 -3.44 -0.31 -13.05
C ALA A 53 -4.04 0.43 -11.85
N LEU A 54 -5.03 1.28 -12.12
CA LEU A 54 -5.88 1.90 -11.12
C LEU A 54 -7.23 1.18 -11.08
N ASN A 55 -7.55 0.51 -9.96
CA ASN A 55 -8.86 -0.10 -9.73
C ASN A 55 -9.70 0.81 -8.82
N THR A 56 -10.73 1.45 -9.38
CA THR A 56 -11.58 2.37 -8.64
C THR A 56 -13.01 2.43 -9.22
N ASP A 57 -13.98 2.70 -8.35
CA ASP A 57 -15.36 3.08 -8.67
C ASP A 57 -15.56 4.62 -8.67
N SER A 58 -14.48 5.40 -8.44
CA SER A 58 -14.50 6.86 -8.49
C SER A 58 -14.06 7.36 -9.86
N GLU A 59 -15.00 7.88 -10.65
CA GLU A 59 -14.65 8.53 -11.93
C GLU A 59 -13.77 9.75 -11.75
N ASP A 60 -13.93 10.49 -10.63
CA ASP A 60 -13.09 11.65 -10.33
C ASP A 60 -11.65 11.24 -10.09
N LEU A 61 -11.42 10.14 -9.37
CA LEU A 61 -10.09 9.60 -9.16
C LEU A 61 -9.47 9.09 -10.47
N ALA A 62 -10.27 8.43 -11.30
CA ALA A 62 -9.82 7.97 -12.61
C ALA A 62 -9.43 9.14 -13.53
N ARG A 63 -10.25 10.21 -13.57
CA ARG A 63 -9.93 11.43 -14.34
C ARG A 63 -8.67 12.12 -13.82
N LEU A 64 -8.54 12.23 -12.48
CA LEU A 64 -7.37 12.83 -11.85
C LEU A 64 -6.08 12.10 -12.23
N VAL A 65 -6.09 10.77 -12.16
CA VAL A 65 -4.92 9.96 -12.52
C VAL A 65 -4.64 10.03 -14.02
N ALA A 66 -5.65 9.92 -14.87
CA ALA A 66 -5.47 9.95 -16.32
C ALA A 66 -4.90 11.29 -16.84
N ALA A 67 -5.12 12.38 -16.11
CA ALA A 67 -4.60 13.70 -16.50
C ALA A 67 -3.06 13.79 -16.39
N GLU A 68 -2.45 13.15 -15.39
CA GLU A 68 -1.02 13.22 -15.12
C GLU A 68 -0.27 11.93 -15.50
N TYR A 69 -0.95 10.78 -15.39
CA TYR A 69 -0.40 9.44 -15.64
C TYR A 69 -1.24 8.69 -16.70
N PRO A 70 -1.19 9.14 -17.97
CA PRO A 70 -2.03 8.58 -19.04
C PRO A 70 -1.71 7.12 -19.37
N GLU A 71 -0.54 6.61 -18.98
CA GLU A 71 -0.13 5.22 -19.15
C GLU A 71 -0.77 4.27 -18.13
N VAL A 72 -1.34 4.79 -17.04
CA VAL A 72 -2.01 3.98 -16.01
C VAL A 72 -3.33 3.43 -16.56
N ILE A 73 -3.47 2.12 -16.51
CA ILE A 73 -4.65 1.44 -17.03
C ILE A 73 -5.80 1.54 -16.04
N TYR A 74 -6.86 2.24 -16.41
CA TYR A 74 -8.06 2.32 -15.59
C TYR A 74 -8.87 1.02 -15.67
N LEU A 75 -9.18 0.46 -14.51
CA LEU A 75 -10.06 -0.68 -14.28
C LEU A 75 -11.28 -0.21 -13.47
N PRO A 76 -12.43 0.07 -14.12
CA PRO A 76 -13.64 0.41 -13.39
C PRO A 76 -14.01 -0.70 -12.42
N ARG A 77 -14.13 -0.38 -11.12
CA ARG A 77 -14.54 -1.35 -10.09
C ARG A 77 -16.02 -1.61 -10.18
N GLY A 78 -16.42 -2.89 -10.28
CA GLY A 78 -17.83 -3.28 -10.21
C GLY A 78 -18.44 -3.01 -8.84
N ALA A 79 -19.76 -2.79 -8.81
CA ALA A 79 -20.47 -2.49 -7.57
C ALA A 79 -20.34 -3.63 -6.53
N GLU A 80 -20.20 -4.87 -6.98
CA GLU A 80 -19.99 -6.06 -6.16
C GLU A 80 -18.68 -6.02 -5.38
N LEU A 81 -17.66 -5.31 -5.90
CA LEU A 81 -16.34 -5.13 -5.27
C LEU A 81 -16.19 -3.81 -4.50
N GLY A 82 -17.19 -2.94 -4.55
CA GLY A 82 -17.18 -1.62 -3.88
C GLY A 82 -17.64 -1.65 -2.42
N GLY A 83 -18.19 -2.78 -1.94
CA GLY A 83 -18.79 -2.88 -0.60
C GLY A 83 -17.76 -2.89 0.54
N ASP A 84 -18.16 -2.37 1.72
CA ASP A 84 -17.32 -2.31 2.93
C ASP A 84 -16.88 -3.68 3.45
N ARG A 85 -17.60 -4.75 3.10
CA ARG A 85 -17.33 -6.12 3.57
C ARG A 85 -16.58 -6.97 2.55
N VAL A 86 -16.28 -6.41 1.39
CA VAL A 86 -15.54 -7.12 0.35
C VAL A 86 -14.08 -7.22 0.76
N PRO A 87 -13.52 -8.44 0.87
CA PRO A 87 -12.10 -8.60 1.14
C PRO A 87 -11.25 -7.93 0.06
N LYS A 88 -10.20 -7.20 0.45
CA LYS A 88 -9.31 -6.53 -0.51
C LYS A 88 -8.68 -7.52 -1.52
N VAL A 89 -8.50 -8.78 -1.10
CA VAL A 89 -7.99 -9.85 -1.96
C VAL A 89 -8.88 -10.12 -3.19
N GLU A 90 -10.19 -9.96 -3.08
CA GLU A 90 -11.09 -10.13 -4.24
C GLU A 90 -10.89 -9.01 -5.28
N VAL A 91 -10.60 -7.79 -4.82
CA VAL A 91 -10.22 -6.68 -5.70
C VAL A 91 -8.88 -6.95 -6.38
N TYR A 92 -7.94 -7.58 -5.68
CA TYR A 92 -6.65 -7.98 -6.23
C TYR A 92 -6.80 -9.03 -7.32
N LYS A 93 -7.57 -10.09 -7.05
CA LYS A 93 -7.84 -11.16 -8.03
C LYS A 93 -8.54 -10.63 -9.28
N ASP A 94 -9.58 -9.78 -9.11
CA ASP A 94 -10.27 -9.10 -10.23
C ASP A 94 -9.30 -8.26 -11.05
N SER A 95 -8.51 -7.41 -10.41
CA SER A 95 -7.54 -6.54 -11.10
C SER A 95 -6.53 -7.36 -11.88
N PHE A 96 -6.00 -8.41 -11.27
CA PHE A 96 -5.00 -9.27 -11.88
C PHE A 96 -5.55 -10.00 -13.11
N ALA A 97 -6.71 -10.65 -12.98
CA ALA A 97 -7.33 -11.40 -14.08
C ALA A 97 -7.73 -10.48 -15.24
N ARG A 98 -8.29 -9.29 -14.94
CA ARG A 98 -8.68 -8.31 -15.97
C ARG A 98 -7.48 -7.73 -16.69
N MET A 99 -6.37 -7.49 -16.00
CA MET A 99 -5.14 -7.01 -16.61
C MET A 99 -4.52 -8.07 -17.51
N GLU A 100 -4.45 -9.34 -17.10
CA GLU A 100 -3.98 -10.42 -17.97
C GLU A 100 -4.85 -10.55 -19.22
N THR A 101 -6.18 -10.48 -19.07
CA THR A 101 -7.11 -10.52 -20.21
C THR A 101 -6.91 -9.34 -21.17
N ARG A 102 -6.75 -8.13 -20.61
CA ARG A 102 -6.67 -6.88 -21.38
C ARG A 102 -5.34 -6.75 -22.14
N THR A 103 -4.24 -7.16 -21.51
CA THR A 103 -2.90 -7.01 -22.08
C THR A 103 -2.44 -8.24 -22.86
N GLY A 104 -3.07 -9.40 -22.67
CA GLY A 104 -2.60 -10.68 -23.18
C GLY A 104 -1.31 -11.17 -22.51
N LYS A 105 -0.87 -10.52 -21.44
CA LYS A 105 0.34 -10.86 -20.69
C LYS A 105 0.00 -11.79 -19.52
N GLN A 106 1.00 -12.54 -19.10
CA GLN A 106 0.95 -13.33 -17.88
C GLN A 106 1.95 -12.72 -16.89
N TYR A 107 1.43 -12.17 -15.77
CA TYR A 107 2.28 -11.56 -14.74
C TYR A 107 2.79 -12.60 -13.75
N ASP A 108 4.01 -12.45 -13.27
CA ASP A 108 4.62 -13.32 -12.26
C ASP A 108 4.14 -12.99 -10.86
N ALA A 109 3.89 -11.69 -10.62
CA ALA A 109 3.41 -11.17 -9.34
C ALA A 109 2.70 -9.82 -9.53
N MET A 110 1.97 -9.44 -8.49
CA MET A 110 1.36 -8.11 -8.33
C MET A 110 2.01 -7.38 -7.16
N ILE A 111 2.21 -6.07 -7.30
CA ILE A 111 2.57 -5.16 -6.22
C ILE A 111 1.43 -4.19 -6.02
N ASP A 112 0.73 -4.25 -4.88
CA ASP A 112 -0.30 -3.26 -4.54
C ASP A 112 0.30 -2.16 -3.67
N LEU A 113 0.05 -0.90 -4.04
CA LEU A 113 0.50 0.29 -3.33
C LEU A 113 -0.72 1.07 -2.83
N ASP A 114 -0.93 1.07 -1.52
CA ASP A 114 -2.11 1.73 -0.95
C ASP A 114 -2.01 3.25 -1.06
N ILE A 115 -3.12 3.89 -1.43
CA ILE A 115 -3.22 5.36 -1.56
C ILE A 115 -3.09 6.03 -0.19
N THR A 116 -3.62 5.40 0.85
CA THR A 116 -3.74 5.99 2.20
C THR A 116 -2.48 5.89 3.04
N SER A 117 -1.40 5.32 2.46
CA SER A 117 -0.07 5.26 3.05
C SER A 117 0.95 6.01 2.16
N PRO A 118 0.92 7.36 2.12
CA PRO A 118 1.74 8.16 1.20
C PRO A 118 3.21 8.21 1.56
N LEU A 119 3.56 7.92 2.82
CA LEU A 119 4.93 8.02 3.34
C LEU A 119 5.71 6.71 3.13
N ARG A 120 5.78 6.27 1.88
CA ARG A 120 6.67 5.19 1.44
C ARG A 120 7.74 5.75 0.52
N THR A 121 8.89 5.10 0.52
CA THR A 121 9.97 5.36 -0.41
C THR A 121 9.99 4.33 -1.53
N GLU A 122 10.67 4.62 -2.62
CA GLU A 122 10.95 3.60 -3.66
C GLU A 122 11.75 2.43 -3.06
N GLN A 123 12.66 2.71 -2.12
CA GLN A 123 13.47 1.68 -1.46
C GLN A 123 12.62 0.69 -0.65
N ASP A 124 11.48 1.13 -0.10
CA ASP A 124 10.55 0.23 0.60
C ASP A 124 9.91 -0.78 -0.38
N ILE A 125 9.56 -0.32 -1.59
CA ILE A 125 9.06 -1.20 -2.65
C ILE A 125 10.15 -2.19 -3.07
N GLU A 126 11.37 -1.70 -3.27
CA GLU A 126 12.55 -2.51 -3.62
C GLU A 126 12.79 -3.62 -2.58
N ASN A 127 12.79 -3.27 -1.29
CA ASN A 127 13.01 -4.22 -0.22
C ASN A 127 11.94 -5.34 -0.19
N ALA A 128 10.67 -4.97 -0.40
CA ALA A 128 9.59 -5.96 -0.45
C ALA A 128 9.70 -6.85 -1.70
N PHE A 129 10.03 -6.28 -2.84
CA PHE A 129 10.21 -7.00 -4.11
C PHE A 129 11.44 -7.93 -4.05
N ALA A 130 12.60 -7.45 -3.59
CA ALA A 130 13.80 -8.26 -3.43
C ALA A 130 13.54 -9.48 -2.53
N LYS A 131 12.86 -9.27 -1.41
CA LYS A 131 12.46 -10.36 -0.52
C LYS A 131 11.56 -11.38 -1.20
N ALA A 132 10.65 -10.91 -2.04
CA ALA A 132 9.80 -11.81 -2.84
C ALA A 132 10.61 -12.58 -3.89
N GLN A 133 11.70 -12.03 -4.42
CA GLN A 133 12.60 -12.72 -5.34
C GLN A 133 13.44 -13.78 -4.62
N GLU A 134 14.00 -13.46 -3.46
CA GLU A 134 14.85 -14.35 -2.67
C GLU A 134 14.08 -15.53 -2.04
N ARG A 135 12.81 -15.33 -1.69
CA ARG A 135 11.98 -16.29 -0.95
C ARG A 135 10.83 -16.81 -1.81
N GLU A 136 11.16 -17.69 -2.75
CA GLU A 136 10.17 -18.27 -3.67
C GLU A 136 9.08 -19.12 -2.97
N ASP A 137 9.36 -19.58 -1.77
CA ASP A 137 8.43 -20.32 -0.92
C ASP A 137 7.33 -19.46 -0.29
N LEU A 138 7.47 -18.13 -0.29
CA LEU A 138 6.48 -17.20 0.24
C LEU A 138 5.51 -16.76 -0.85
N GLN A 139 4.21 -16.85 -0.55
CA GLN A 139 3.15 -16.45 -1.47
C GLN A 139 2.90 -14.94 -1.47
N ILE A 140 3.13 -14.31 -0.32
CA ILE A 140 2.88 -12.90 -0.09
C ILE A 140 4.02 -12.31 0.72
N ILE A 141 4.45 -11.10 0.35
CA ILE A 141 5.26 -10.23 1.20
C ILE A 141 4.45 -8.97 1.42
N PHE A 142 4.30 -8.52 2.65
CA PHE A 142 3.69 -7.24 2.95
C PHE A 142 4.54 -6.39 3.89
N SER A 143 4.33 -5.09 3.79
CA SER A 143 5.06 -4.15 4.61
C SER A 143 4.53 -4.09 6.03
N VAL A 144 5.45 -3.90 6.96
CA VAL A 144 5.18 -3.77 8.40
C VAL A 144 6.09 -2.70 8.99
N CYS A 145 5.75 -2.22 10.18
CA CYS A 145 6.67 -1.48 11.05
C CYS A 145 6.82 -2.20 12.39
N GLU A 146 7.86 -1.87 13.15
CA GLU A 146 8.00 -2.37 14.52
C GLU A 146 6.82 -1.94 15.37
N ALA A 147 6.18 -2.91 16.05
CA ALA A 147 5.02 -2.61 16.86
C ALA A 147 5.39 -1.83 18.13
N ARG A 148 4.69 -0.73 18.37
CA ARG A 148 4.84 0.07 19.58
C ARG A 148 4.22 -0.60 20.81
N ARG A 149 3.32 -1.53 20.60
CA ARG A 149 2.63 -2.31 21.61
C ARG A 149 2.94 -3.79 21.39
N ASN A 150 2.79 -4.56 22.47
CA ASN A 150 3.10 -5.99 22.44
C ASN A 150 2.00 -6.77 23.13
N PRO A 151 1.34 -7.75 22.47
CA PRO A 151 0.21 -8.47 23.03
C PRO A 151 0.57 -9.33 24.27
N TRP A 152 1.85 -9.67 24.45
CA TRP A 152 2.35 -10.38 25.63
C TRP A 152 2.78 -9.48 26.78
N PHE A 153 2.78 -8.15 26.60
CA PHE A 153 3.35 -7.27 27.62
C PHE A 153 2.49 -6.06 27.98
N ASN A 154 1.95 -5.31 27.00
CA ASN A 154 1.29 -4.04 27.27
C ASN A 154 0.03 -3.79 26.42
N MET A 155 -0.61 -4.87 25.92
CA MET A 155 -1.93 -4.81 25.31
C MET A 155 -2.92 -5.60 26.15
N PHE A 156 -4.11 -5.01 26.37
CA PHE A 156 -5.16 -5.55 27.22
C PHE A 156 -6.48 -5.61 26.45
N LYS A 157 -7.29 -6.62 26.74
CA LYS A 157 -8.71 -6.71 26.35
C LYS A 157 -9.59 -6.47 27.57
N ILE A 158 -10.75 -5.89 27.36
CA ILE A 158 -11.76 -5.73 28.42
C ILE A 158 -12.66 -6.96 28.43
N VAL A 159 -12.80 -7.58 29.62
CA VAL A 159 -13.65 -8.76 29.86
C VAL A 159 -14.58 -8.44 31.03
N GLY A 160 -15.84 -8.14 30.74
CA GLY A 160 -16.79 -7.68 31.75
C GLY A 160 -16.38 -6.32 32.34
N ASP A 161 -16.00 -6.30 33.60
CA ASP A 161 -15.63 -5.11 34.38
C ASP A 161 -14.12 -4.99 34.68
N HIS A 162 -13.31 -5.91 34.13
CA HIS A 162 -11.85 -5.90 34.34
C HIS A 162 -11.08 -6.03 33.03
N ALA A 163 -9.76 -5.86 33.10
CA ALA A 163 -8.85 -5.99 31.98
C ALA A 163 -7.98 -7.25 32.11
N GLU A 164 -7.77 -7.93 30.98
CA GLU A 164 -6.88 -9.08 30.88
C GLU A 164 -5.83 -8.82 29.79
N MET A 165 -4.64 -9.45 29.92
CA MET A 165 -3.65 -9.45 28.85
C MET A 165 -4.26 -10.03 27.56
N VAL A 166 -3.88 -9.49 26.38
CA VAL A 166 -4.32 -10.06 25.09
C VAL A 166 -3.79 -11.47 24.96
N ILE A 167 -2.52 -11.70 25.25
CA ILE A 167 -1.89 -13.02 25.36
C ILE A 167 -1.27 -13.12 26.76
N GLU A 168 -1.67 -14.11 27.53
CA GLU A 168 -1.12 -14.36 28.84
C GLU A 168 0.38 -14.64 28.79
N SER A 169 1.15 -14.01 29.65
CA SER A 169 2.59 -14.19 29.73
C SER A 169 3.10 -13.94 31.15
N GLN A 170 4.33 -14.40 31.41
CA GLN A 170 5.07 -14.13 32.66
C GLN A 170 6.19 -13.09 32.45
N PHE A 171 6.17 -12.37 31.35
CA PHE A 171 7.21 -11.36 31.04
C PHE A 171 7.09 -10.16 32.01
N THR A 172 8.19 -9.80 32.61
CA THR A 172 8.30 -8.63 33.52
C THR A 172 8.85 -7.39 32.81
N GLY A 173 9.35 -7.54 31.58
CA GLY A 173 9.89 -6.47 30.77
C GLY A 173 9.71 -6.70 29.28
N ARG A 174 9.65 -5.62 28.50
CA ARG A 174 9.44 -5.65 27.05
C ARG A 174 10.51 -6.50 26.32
N GLN A 175 11.75 -6.48 26.81
CA GLN A 175 12.88 -7.18 26.20
C GLN A 175 12.77 -8.71 26.26
N GLN A 176 11.88 -9.24 27.10
CA GLN A 176 11.62 -10.68 27.22
C GLN A 176 10.53 -11.17 26.26
N ALA A 177 9.69 -10.23 25.81
CA ALA A 177 8.61 -10.56 24.90
C ALA A 177 9.14 -10.76 23.47
N PRO A 178 8.51 -11.63 22.66
CA PRO A 178 8.83 -11.77 21.25
C PRO A 178 8.72 -10.43 20.51
N GLU A 179 9.53 -10.24 19.49
CA GLU A 179 9.36 -9.12 18.55
C GLU A 179 8.03 -9.27 17.82
N VAL A 180 7.32 -8.16 17.69
CA VAL A 180 6.05 -8.08 16.99
C VAL A 180 6.04 -6.88 16.05
N TYR A 181 5.25 -6.99 14.99
CA TYR A 181 5.17 -6.00 13.94
C TYR A 181 3.72 -5.63 13.68
N ASP A 182 3.47 -4.35 13.39
CA ASP A 182 2.18 -3.86 12.94
C ASP A 182 2.17 -3.86 11.40
N VAL A 183 1.11 -4.40 10.80
CA VAL A 183 0.89 -4.31 9.35
C VAL A 183 0.52 -2.87 9.02
N ASN A 184 1.36 -2.19 8.24
CA ASN A 184 1.16 -0.79 7.88
C ASN A 184 0.41 -0.59 6.55
N ALA A 185 -0.10 -1.69 5.96
CA ALA A 185 -0.94 -1.72 4.76
C ALA A 185 -0.38 -0.98 3.52
N SER A 186 0.91 -0.62 3.51
CA SER A 186 1.50 0.24 2.49
C SER A 186 1.82 -0.49 1.19
N ILE A 187 2.44 -1.68 1.29
CA ILE A 187 2.96 -2.47 0.15
C ILE A 187 2.57 -3.93 0.33
N TYR A 188 2.03 -4.53 -0.73
CA TYR A 188 1.79 -5.97 -0.83
C TYR A 188 2.41 -6.50 -2.11
N VAL A 189 3.34 -7.43 -2.03
CA VAL A 189 3.84 -8.20 -3.18
C VAL A 189 3.19 -9.57 -3.14
N ILE A 190 2.36 -9.89 -4.11
CA ILE A 190 1.54 -11.10 -4.13
C ILE A 190 1.87 -11.91 -5.38
N ARG A 191 2.26 -13.17 -5.19
CA ARG A 191 2.59 -14.05 -6.31
C ARG A 191 1.35 -14.45 -7.10
N ARG A 192 1.54 -14.68 -8.40
CA ARG A 192 0.51 -15.19 -9.31
C ARG A 192 -0.21 -16.41 -8.73
N ALA A 193 0.53 -17.38 -8.21
CA ALA A 193 -0.04 -18.62 -7.68
C ALA A 193 -1.08 -18.37 -6.60
N PHE A 194 -0.88 -17.36 -5.73
CA PHE A 194 -1.89 -16.98 -4.74
C PHE A 194 -3.13 -16.36 -5.39
N LEU A 195 -2.95 -15.49 -6.38
CA LEU A 195 -4.04 -14.76 -7.01
C LEU A 195 -4.94 -15.64 -7.89
N VAL A 196 -4.35 -16.66 -8.52
CA VAL A 196 -5.04 -17.49 -9.52
C VAL A 196 -5.53 -18.80 -8.91
N ASP A 197 -4.70 -19.46 -8.10
CA ASP A 197 -4.94 -20.85 -7.68
C ASP A 197 -5.48 -20.96 -6.26
N ASN A 198 -5.36 -19.91 -5.43
CA ASN A 198 -5.78 -19.97 -4.03
C ASN A 198 -7.27 -19.55 -3.89
N PRO A 199 -8.16 -20.47 -3.45
CA PRO A 199 -9.56 -20.14 -3.20
C PRO A 199 -9.80 -19.40 -1.87
N ASP A 200 -8.81 -19.38 -0.96
CA ASP A 200 -8.95 -18.74 0.35
C ASP A 200 -8.85 -17.20 0.23
N PRO A 201 -9.87 -16.45 0.68
CA PRO A 201 -9.84 -14.99 0.67
C PRO A 201 -9.01 -14.37 1.82
N ILE A 202 -8.43 -15.20 2.71
CA ILE A 202 -7.69 -14.74 3.88
C ILE A 202 -6.19 -14.77 3.58
N LEU A 203 -5.58 -13.60 3.42
CA LEU A 203 -4.15 -13.45 3.13
C LEU A 203 -3.25 -14.18 4.14
N TRP A 204 -3.65 -14.14 5.42
CA TRP A 204 -2.87 -14.69 6.55
C TRP A 204 -2.85 -16.20 6.63
N HIS A 205 -3.69 -16.90 5.86
CA HIS A 205 -3.69 -18.37 5.79
C HIS A 205 -2.63 -18.90 4.82
N SER A 206 -2.04 -18.04 4.00
CA SER A 206 -0.94 -18.39 3.12
C SER A 206 0.41 -18.31 3.84
N LYS A 207 1.45 -18.86 3.25
CA LYS A 207 2.82 -18.65 3.71
C LYS A 207 3.27 -17.26 3.28
N PHE A 208 3.48 -16.36 4.22
CA PHE A 208 3.84 -14.98 3.97
C PHE A 208 5.17 -14.57 4.63
N GLY A 209 5.73 -13.48 4.17
CA GLY A 209 6.87 -12.78 4.77
C GLY A 209 6.59 -11.30 4.96
N VAL A 210 7.47 -10.61 5.64
CA VAL A 210 7.32 -9.19 5.92
C VAL A 210 8.53 -8.39 5.44
N SER A 211 8.28 -7.15 4.99
CA SER A 211 9.30 -6.14 4.71
C SER A 211 9.13 -5.01 5.72
N VAL A 212 10.16 -4.76 6.52
CA VAL A 212 10.09 -3.75 7.59
C VAL A 212 10.35 -2.38 7.01
N MET A 213 9.43 -1.44 7.26
CA MET A 213 9.51 -0.03 6.89
C MET A 213 9.73 0.85 8.13
N MET A 214 10.08 2.10 7.91
CA MET A 214 10.11 3.11 8.98
C MET A 214 8.73 3.25 9.64
N ASP A 215 8.70 3.25 10.98
CA ASP A 215 7.48 3.57 11.74
C ASP A 215 7.21 5.07 11.69
N THR A 216 6.21 5.48 10.92
CA THR A 216 5.75 6.87 10.85
C THR A 216 4.72 7.21 11.93
N GLY A 217 4.34 6.23 12.77
CA GLY A 217 3.36 6.39 13.84
C GLY A 217 1.91 6.37 13.41
N ILE A 218 1.65 6.40 12.11
CA ILE A 218 0.32 6.31 11.51
C ILE A 218 0.37 5.24 10.43
N ILE A 219 -0.48 4.23 10.58
CA ILE A 219 -0.51 3.07 9.69
C ILE A 219 -1.06 3.47 8.32
N ASP A 220 -2.24 4.13 8.32
CA ASP A 220 -2.93 4.62 7.15
C ASP A 220 -3.86 5.79 7.50
N ILE A 221 -4.35 6.50 6.48
CA ILE A 221 -5.28 7.61 6.66
C ILE A 221 -6.71 7.07 6.67
N ASP A 222 -7.32 6.96 7.85
CA ASP A 222 -8.72 6.55 8.02
C ASP A 222 -9.63 7.66 8.52
N SER A 223 -9.07 8.70 9.15
CA SER A 223 -9.80 9.86 9.66
C SER A 223 -9.13 11.16 9.24
N GLU A 224 -9.83 12.28 9.42
CA GLU A 224 -9.24 13.62 9.26
C GLU A 224 -8.11 13.88 10.26
N HIS A 225 -8.20 13.30 11.44
CA HIS A 225 -7.15 13.39 12.45
C HIS A 225 -5.87 12.71 11.99
N ASP A 226 -5.96 11.48 11.45
CA ASP A 226 -4.81 10.76 10.88
C ASP A 226 -4.18 11.55 9.73
N TYR A 227 -5.03 12.14 8.88
CA TYR A 227 -4.58 12.97 7.77
C TYR A 227 -3.73 14.16 8.24
N LEU A 228 -4.21 14.93 9.21
CA LEU A 228 -3.51 16.10 9.75
C LEU A 228 -2.20 15.71 10.46
N LEU A 229 -2.21 14.61 11.21
CA LEU A 229 -1.01 14.09 11.86
C LEU A 229 0.01 13.62 10.82
N MET A 230 -0.45 12.92 9.80
CA MET A 230 0.43 12.41 8.75
C MET A 230 1.05 13.56 7.92
N GLU A 231 0.31 14.65 7.66
CA GLU A 231 0.89 15.85 7.03
C GLU A 231 1.99 16.49 7.90
N ALA A 232 1.79 16.56 9.22
CA ALA A 232 2.82 17.09 10.12
C ALA A 232 4.08 16.20 10.13
N ILE A 233 3.90 14.88 10.14
CA ILE A 233 5.01 13.91 10.03
C ILE A 233 5.70 14.04 8.67
N ALA A 234 4.94 14.14 7.59
CA ALA A 234 5.47 14.32 6.24
C ALA A 234 6.38 15.55 6.13
N GLN A 235 5.94 16.69 6.65
CA GLN A 235 6.75 17.92 6.66
C GLN A 235 8.09 17.71 7.37
N HIS A 236 8.09 16.98 8.51
CA HIS A 236 9.31 16.65 9.22
C HIS A 236 10.21 15.71 8.39
N LEU A 237 9.64 14.66 7.82
CA LEU A 237 10.39 13.69 7.00
C LEU A 237 11.00 14.35 5.77
N TYR A 238 10.24 15.16 5.05
CA TYR A 238 10.73 15.88 3.87
C TYR A 238 11.85 16.87 4.17
N ALA A 239 11.86 17.46 5.37
CA ALA A 239 12.91 18.38 5.79
C ALA A 239 14.21 17.67 6.21
N HIS A 240 14.16 16.41 6.66
CA HIS A 240 15.29 15.77 7.31
C HIS A 240 15.76 14.47 6.63
N TYR A 241 14.95 13.87 5.76
CA TYR A 241 15.20 12.58 5.12
C TYR A 241 15.07 12.68 3.59
N PRO A 242 16.20 12.80 2.87
CA PRO A 242 16.21 13.01 1.42
C PRO A 242 15.47 11.97 0.59
N GLU A 243 15.40 10.72 1.07
CA GLU A 243 14.73 9.62 0.40
C GLU A 243 13.22 9.84 0.24
N PHE A 244 12.59 10.55 1.17
CA PHE A 244 11.18 10.94 1.05
C PHE A 244 10.98 12.07 0.04
N ASN A 245 11.97 12.94 -0.14
CA ASN A 245 11.91 14.03 -1.11
C ASN A 245 11.92 13.53 -2.56
N ALA A 246 12.52 12.39 -2.86
CA ALA A 246 12.51 11.83 -4.20
C ALA A 246 11.06 11.59 -4.70
N CYS A 247 10.18 11.07 -3.87
CA CYS A 247 8.76 10.90 -4.21
C CYS A 247 8.04 12.24 -4.41
N LEU A 248 8.41 13.28 -3.68
CA LEU A 248 7.87 14.64 -3.85
C LEU A 248 8.27 15.29 -5.18
N LEU A 249 9.52 15.15 -5.58
CA LEU A 249 10.03 15.76 -6.81
C LEU A 249 9.32 15.21 -8.05
N TYR A 250 8.95 13.93 -8.05
CA TYR A 250 8.20 13.32 -9.14
C TYR A 250 6.71 13.66 -9.12
N THR A 251 6.16 14.12 -8.00
CA THR A 251 4.79 14.67 -7.94
C THR A 251 4.73 16.15 -8.35
N SER A 252 5.86 16.78 -8.67
CA SER A 252 5.90 18.16 -9.15
C SER A 252 5.44 18.24 -10.62
N PRO A 253 4.72 19.30 -11.04
CA PRO A 253 4.33 19.46 -12.43
C PRO A 253 5.55 19.38 -13.33
N SER A 254 5.39 18.70 -14.46
CA SER A 254 6.43 18.61 -15.49
C SER A 254 6.91 20.01 -15.87
N PRO A 255 8.18 20.20 -16.21
CA PRO A 255 8.69 21.48 -16.76
C PRO A 255 7.93 21.99 -17.99
N ARG A 256 7.01 21.20 -18.57
CA ARG A 256 6.16 21.62 -19.69
C ARG A 256 5.17 22.71 -19.29
N ASP A 257 4.75 22.80 -18.01
CA ASP A 257 3.79 23.80 -17.55
C ASP A 257 4.44 25.16 -17.23
N ALA A 258 5.76 25.25 -17.24
CA ALA A 258 6.51 26.49 -16.98
C ALA A 258 6.65 27.40 -18.21
N HIS A 259 6.14 27.03 -19.37
CA HIS A 259 6.26 27.80 -20.62
C HIS A 259 4.94 28.42 -21.11
N GLU A 260 3.84 28.29 -20.35
CA GLU A 260 2.58 28.98 -20.64
C GLU A 260 2.17 29.95 -19.52
N SER A 261 3.01 30.93 -19.23
CA SER A 261 2.62 32.12 -18.45
C SER A 261 3.37 33.35 -18.95
#